data_ec866c7518fda6d094ffaf4dbb886436
#
_entry.id   ec866c7518fda6d094ffaf4dbb886436
#
_cell.length_a   1.000
_cell.length_b   1.000
_cell.length_c   1.000
_cell.angle_alpha   90.00
_cell.angle_beta   90.00
_cell.angle_gamma   90.00
#
_symmetry.space_group_name_H-M   'P 1'
#
loop_
_entity.id
_entity.type
_entity.pdbx_description
1 polymer ?
#
loop_
_entity_poly.entity_id
_entity_poly.type
_entity_poly.pdbx_seq_one_letter_code
_entity_poly.pdbx_strand_id
1 'polypeptide(L)'
;MKYKIDKSIRPVYLQIYQQIKDDIISGDYPYNTKLPSKRLLADETETSTITIEHAYALLCDEGYVEPRERSGFFVIFRNSDGFALPSPMNHHRGASYEHHKSPDFPFSVLAKTMRGVISDFGEAILEKSPNKGCHELRFAIMQYLARNRGIRVDAEQIVIGSGSEYLYGLMIELLGRGRTYGIEDPSYKKIEQVYRACEVSYEALRLSSDGIDSAALASTAASVLHTTPYRSYPTGVSASANKRHEYIRWSNAGERYIIEDDFESEFSVSTKPEDTLYALSHRDNVIYLNSFSKTISPSLRIGYMVLPRRLVKDFDERLGFYSCTVPTFEQYVVARLLQNGDFERHINKVRRNKRKELSGNGK
;
A
#
# COMPACT_ATOMS: atom_id res chain seq x y z
N MET A 1 32.01 20.11 34.30
CA MET A 1 30.82 20.09 33.42
C MET A 1 30.29 18.66 33.35
N LYS A 2 29.05 18.42 33.78
CA LYS A 2 28.44 17.09 33.71
C LYS A 2 28.11 16.70 32.25
N TYR A 3 27.72 17.68 31.43
CA TYR A 3 27.30 17.44 30.04
C TYR A 3 28.30 17.99 29.04
N LYS A 4 28.65 17.19 28.03
CA LYS A 4 29.54 17.58 26.92
C LYS A 4 28.70 17.96 25.68
N ILE A 5 28.78 19.21 25.28
CA ILE A 5 28.03 19.73 24.13
C ILE A 5 28.98 20.06 23.00
N ASP A 6 28.76 19.43 21.87
CA ASP A 6 29.45 19.76 20.62
C ASP A 6 28.66 20.82 19.85
N LYS A 7 29.11 22.07 19.90
CA LYS A 7 28.43 23.20 19.24
C LYS A 7 28.46 23.14 17.71
N SER A 8 29.26 22.24 17.12
CA SER A 8 29.33 22.00 15.68
C SER A 8 28.19 21.12 15.17
N ILE A 9 27.63 20.27 16.05
CA ILE A 9 26.54 19.36 15.74
C ILE A 9 25.21 20.00 16.15
N ARG A 10 24.36 20.28 15.20
CA ARG A 10 23.03 20.86 15.48
C ARG A 10 21.91 19.85 15.23
N PRO A 11 20.78 19.96 15.93
CA PRO A 11 20.46 20.97 16.95
C PRO A 11 21.00 20.62 18.35
N VAL A 12 21.54 21.63 19.04
CA VAL A 12 22.18 21.50 20.37
C VAL A 12 21.21 20.99 21.45
N TYR A 13 19.93 21.38 21.43
CA TYR A 13 18.95 20.95 22.41
C TYR A 13 18.72 19.42 22.41
N LEU A 14 18.90 18.75 21.27
CA LEU A 14 18.79 17.28 21.21
C LEU A 14 19.94 16.58 21.93
N GLN A 15 21.13 17.15 21.92
CA GLN A 15 22.28 16.60 22.65
C GLN A 15 22.03 16.67 24.15
N ILE A 16 21.48 17.79 24.63
CA ILE A 16 21.13 18.00 26.03
C ILE A 16 20.00 17.07 26.45
N TYR A 17 18.95 17.01 25.63
CA TYR A 17 17.84 16.09 25.84
C TYR A 17 18.33 14.64 25.96
N GLN A 18 19.18 14.16 25.03
CA GLN A 18 19.64 12.77 25.04
C GLN A 18 20.48 12.46 26.29
N GLN A 19 21.38 13.34 26.69
CA GLN A 19 22.22 13.12 27.86
C GLN A 19 21.41 13.11 29.17
N ILE A 20 20.41 13.99 29.31
CA ILE A 20 19.51 13.99 30.49
C ILE A 20 18.64 12.74 30.49
N LYS A 21 18.12 12.33 29.33
CA LYS A 21 17.35 11.10 29.17
C LYS A 21 18.16 9.87 29.60
N ASP A 22 19.41 9.78 29.15
CA ASP A 22 20.31 8.67 29.52
C ASP A 22 20.58 8.67 31.02
N ASP A 23 20.78 9.82 31.66
CA ASP A 23 20.94 9.97 33.12
C ASP A 23 19.68 9.55 33.90
N ILE A 24 18.48 9.84 33.37
CA ILE A 24 17.21 9.39 33.97
C ILE A 24 17.07 7.87 33.85
N ILE A 25 17.36 7.32 32.69
CA ILE A 25 17.27 5.87 32.43
C ILE A 25 18.31 5.08 33.24
N SER A 26 19.54 5.60 33.37
CA SER A 26 20.59 4.98 34.19
C SER A 26 20.31 5.05 35.70
N GLY A 27 19.41 5.94 36.10
CA GLY A 27 19.06 6.15 37.52
C GLY A 27 19.87 7.25 38.22
N ASP A 28 20.71 8.01 37.48
CA ASP A 28 21.41 9.18 38.03
C ASP A 28 20.45 10.27 38.50
N TYR A 29 19.27 10.35 37.86
CA TYR A 29 18.12 11.08 38.32
C TYR A 29 16.97 10.11 38.65
N PRO A 30 16.88 9.64 39.91
CA PRO A 30 15.81 8.75 40.37
C PRO A 30 14.41 9.39 40.25
N TYR A 31 13.38 8.52 40.27
CA TYR A 31 11.99 8.95 40.32
C TYR A 31 11.75 10.02 41.41
N ASN A 32 10.98 11.02 41.06
CA ASN A 32 10.65 12.18 41.90
C ASN A 32 11.84 13.11 42.21
N THR A 33 12.98 12.95 41.56
CA THR A 33 14.11 13.89 41.67
C THR A 33 13.84 15.15 40.86
N LYS A 34 14.20 16.30 41.43
CA LYS A 34 14.13 17.58 40.72
C LYS A 34 15.32 17.77 39.79
N LEU A 35 15.06 18.08 38.50
CA LEU A 35 16.09 18.47 37.57
C LEU A 35 16.67 19.86 37.86
N PRO A 36 17.89 20.18 37.41
CA PRO A 36 18.47 21.52 37.50
C PRO A 36 17.54 22.59 36.92
N SER A 37 17.60 23.80 37.43
CA SER A 37 16.84 24.90 36.83
C SER A 37 17.35 25.20 35.41
N LYS A 38 16.45 25.69 34.54
CA LYS A 38 16.82 26.04 33.16
C LYS A 38 18.02 27.00 33.09
N ARG A 39 18.10 27.95 34.03
CA ARG A 39 19.21 28.91 34.12
C ARG A 39 20.52 28.22 34.53
N LEU A 40 20.48 27.41 35.59
CA LEU A 40 21.65 26.68 36.06
C LEU A 40 22.23 25.76 34.94
N LEU A 41 21.37 25.01 34.29
CA LEU A 41 21.82 24.10 33.21
C LEU A 41 22.31 24.85 31.98
N ALA A 42 21.73 26.00 31.65
CA ALA A 42 22.19 26.86 30.57
C ALA A 42 23.61 27.40 30.83
N ASP A 43 23.86 27.83 32.08
CA ASP A 43 25.19 28.30 32.51
C ASP A 43 26.20 27.14 32.49
N GLU A 44 25.86 25.93 32.98
CA GLU A 44 26.73 24.76 33.01
C GLU A 44 27.10 24.26 31.59
N THR A 45 26.15 24.36 30.63
CA THR A 45 26.32 23.88 29.27
C THR A 45 26.76 24.97 28.29
N GLU A 46 26.93 26.19 28.76
CA GLU A 46 27.22 27.41 27.96
C GLU A 46 26.26 27.57 26.78
N THR A 47 24.95 27.32 27.02
CA THR A 47 23.89 27.42 26.04
C THR A 47 22.83 28.44 26.44
N SER A 48 21.86 28.71 25.57
CA SER A 48 20.75 29.61 25.95
C SER A 48 19.72 28.89 26.79
N THR A 49 19.01 29.62 27.64
CA THR A 49 17.88 29.11 28.43
C THR A 49 16.75 28.56 27.55
N ILE A 50 16.59 29.13 26.33
CA ILE A 50 15.63 28.64 25.30
C ILE A 50 16.04 27.25 24.81
N THR A 51 17.35 27.00 24.63
CA THR A 51 17.85 25.66 24.23
C THR A 51 17.53 24.61 25.29
N ILE A 52 17.70 24.94 26.57
CA ILE A 52 17.33 24.03 27.66
C ILE A 52 15.82 23.85 27.76
N GLU A 53 15.07 24.91 27.50
CA GLU A 53 13.59 24.83 27.48
C GLU A 53 13.07 23.87 26.46
N HIS A 54 13.63 23.88 25.25
CA HIS A 54 13.28 22.89 24.21
C HIS A 54 13.65 21.46 24.61
N ALA A 55 14.83 21.25 25.23
CA ALA A 55 15.22 19.94 25.73
C ALA A 55 14.26 19.43 26.82
N TYR A 56 13.86 20.30 27.75
CA TYR A 56 12.93 19.97 28.81
C TYR A 56 11.50 19.73 28.28
N ALA A 57 11.05 20.50 27.29
CA ALA A 57 9.78 20.26 26.62
C ALA A 57 9.71 18.84 26.02
N LEU A 58 10.76 18.41 25.31
CA LEU A 58 10.83 17.05 24.77
C LEU A 58 10.80 15.96 25.86
N LEU A 59 11.52 16.19 26.98
CA LEU A 59 11.47 15.25 28.11
C LEU A 59 10.07 15.18 28.75
N CYS A 60 9.31 16.29 28.74
CA CYS A 60 7.92 16.31 29.19
C CYS A 60 7.01 15.58 28.19
N ASP A 61 7.15 15.86 26.90
CA ASP A 61 6.33 15.26 25.83
C ASP A 61 6.50 13.73 25.77
N GLU A 62 7.72 13.25 26.07
CA GLU A 62 8.00 11.81 26.15
C GLU A 62 7.71 11.18 27.51
N GLY A 63 7.27 11.96 28.51
CA GLY A 63 6.88 11.45 29.82
C GLY A 63 8.04 11.06 30.74
N TYR A 64 9.25 11.58 30.52
CA TYR A 64 10.38 11.41 31.45
C TYR A 64 10.30 12.32 32.64
N VAL A 65 9.77 13.55 32.46
CA VAL A 65 9.64 14.54 33.49
C VAL A 65 8.29 15.27 33.41
N GLU A 66 7.87 15.86 34.53
CA GLU A 66 6.69 16.74 34.61
C GLU A 66 7.06 18.10 35.15
N PRO A 67 6.46 19.20 34.66
CA PRO A 67 6.57 20.50 35.28
C PRO A 67 5.66 20.54 36.52
N ARG A 68 6.20 21.02 37.69
CA ARG A 68 5.39 21.33 38.88
C ARG A 68 5.42 22.83 39.09
N GLU A 69 4.24 23.41 39.23
CA GLU A 69 4.06 24.86 39.35
C GLU A 69 4.93 25.42 40.45
N ARG A 70 5.67 26.50 40.14
CA ARG A 70 6.64 27.19 41.03
C ARG A 70 7.76 26.32 41.63
N SER A 71 7.83 25.04 41.27
CA SER A 71 8.79 24.06 41.81
C SER A 71 9.85 23.63 40.81
N GLY A 72 9.56 23.60 39.49
CA GLY A 72 10.46 23.18 38.45
C GLY A 72 10.08 21.86 37.82
N PHE A 73 11.04 21.13 37.24
CA PHE A 73 10.81 19.86 36.54
C PHE A 73 11.22 18.68 37.42
N PHE A 74 10.38 17.64 37.47
CA PHE A 74 10.60 16.44 38.28
C PHE A 74 10.53 15.18 37.43
N VAL A 75 11.41 14.23 37.70
CA VAL A 75 11.45 12.93 37.01
C VAL A 75 10.22 12.10 37.39
N ILE A 76 9.45 11.65 36.40
CA ILE A 76 8.29 10.77 36.57
C ILE A 76 8.51 9.39 36.01
N PHE A 77 9.64 9.16 35.32
CA PHE A 77 10.03 7.87 34.74
C PHE A 77 10.43 6.89 35.84
N ARG A 78 9.96 5.64 35.76
CA ARG A 78 10.33 4.53 36.63
C ARG A 78 10.77 3.36 35.79
N ASN A 79 11.95 2.80 36.05
CA ASN A 79 12.43 1.57 35.39
C ASN A 79 11.50 0.35 35.64
N SER A 80 10.67 0.38 36.68
CA SER A 80 9.70 -0.67 37.01
C SER A 80 8.43 -0.65 36.12
N ASP A 81 8.19 0.40 35.37
CA ASP A 81 6.94 0.57 34.61
C ASP A 81 6.91 -0.21 33.28
N GLY A 82 7.78 -1.22 33.15
CA GLY A 82 7.63 -2.31 32.17
C GLY A 82 8.18 -2.03 30.78
N PHE A 83 8.83 -0.89 30.53
CA PHE A 83 9.60 -0.70 29.30
C PHE A 83 11.00 -1.34 29.50
N ALA A 84 11.11 -2.64 29.18
CA ALA A 84 12.41 -3.27 29.04
C ALA A 84 13.22 -2.42 28.03
N LEU A 85 14.38 -1.90 28.45
CA LEU A 85 15.33 -1.29 27.52
C LEU A 85 15.57 -2.30 26.41
N PRO A 86 15.42 -1.95 25.13
CA PRO A 86 15.84 -2.82 24.08
C PRO A 86 17.33 -3.09 24.28
N SER A 87 17.71 -4.36 24.54
CA SER A 87 19.09 -4.78 24.45
C SER A 87 19.67 -4.21 23.16
N PRO A 88 20.94 -3.70 23.13
CA PRO A 88 21.50 -3.17 21.91
C PRO A 88 21.29 -4.20 20.82
N MET A 89 20.38 -3.92 19.89
CA MET A 89 20.15 -4.76 18.74
C MET A 89 21.47 -4.76 17.98
N ASN A 90 22.19 -5.86 18.04
CA ASN A 90 23.15 -6.17 17.01
C ASN A 90 22.40 -6.07 15.69
N HIS A 91 22.65 -5.01 14.94
CA HIS A 91 22.19 -4.91 13.58
C HIS A 91 22.84 -6.07 12.82
N HIS A 92 22.17 -7.22 12.82
CA HIS A 92 22.44 -8.24 11.84
C HIS A 92 22.18 -7.61 10.47
N ARG A 93 23.25 -7.11 9.85
CA ARG A 93 23.33 -6.96 8.40
C ARG A 93 23.19 -8.35 7.81
N GLY A 94 21.95 -8.78 7.57
CA GLY A 94 21.78 -10.16 7.11
C GLY A 94 20.34 -10.50 6.79
N ALA A 95 19.82 -9.92 5.77
CA ALA A 95 18.99 -10.53 4.75
C ALA A 95 19.11 -9.63 3.54
N SER A 96 19.82 -10.07 2.54
CA SER A 96 19.71 -9.51 1.21
C SER A 96 18.27 -9.75 0.77
N TYR A 97 17.42 -8.76 1.00
CA TYR A 97 16.13 -8.72 0.31
C TYR A 97 16.48 -8.72 -1.17
N GLU A 98 16.10 -9.77 -1.88
CA GLU A 98 16.13 -9.74 -3.34
C GLU A 98 15.33 -8.50 -3.76
N HIS A 99 16.06 -7.48 -4.17
CA HIS A 99 15.46 -6.30 -4.78
C HIS A 99 14.87 -6.77 -6.12
N HIS A 100 13.61 -7.15 -6.11
CA HIS A 100 12.86 -7.14 -7.35
C HIS A 100 12.92 -5.71 -7.87
N LYS A 101 13.67 -5.50 -8.95
CA LYS A 101 13.76 -4.20 -9.63
C LYS A 101 12.39 -3.87 -10.22
N SER A 102 11.52 -3.32 -9.39
CA SER A 102 10.38 -2.54 -9.88
C SER A 102 10.95 -1.33 -10.61
N PRO A 103 10.34 -0.86 -11.70
CA PRO A 103 10.76 0.41 -12.31
C PRO A 103 10.67 1.48 -11.24
N ASP A 104 11.83 2.04 -10.86
CA ASP A 104 11.93 2.97 -9.74
C ASP A 104 11.06 4.20 -9.99
N PHE A 105 9.97 4.29 -9.25
CA PHE A 105 9.17 5.51 -9.22
C PHE A 105 10.04 6.65 -8.70
N PRO A 106 10.03 7.87 -9.30
CA PRO A 106 10.91 8.94 -8.91
C PRO A 106 10.71 9.32 -7.44
N PHE A 107 11.69 9.00 -6.58
CA PHE A 107 11.61 9.27 -5.14
C PHE A 107 11.38 10.74 -4.82
N SER A 108 11.99 11.66 -5.60
CA SER A 108 11.80 13.10 -5.42
C SER A 108 10.34 13.55 -5.62
N VAL A 109 9.63 12.94 -6.58
CA VAL A 109 8.20 13.17 -6.83
C VAL A 109 7.38 12.63 -5.67
N LEU A 110 7.65 11.39 -5.24
CA LEU A 110 6.97 10.78 -4.10
C LEU A 110 7.14 11.62 -2.83
N ALA A 111 8.37 11.97 -2.47
CA ALA A 111 8.68 12.78 -1.28
C ALA A 111 8.03 14.18 -1.34
N LYS A 112 7.99 14.82 -2.53
CA LYS A 112 7.28 16.10 -2.71
C LYS A 112 5.78 15.93 -2.47
N THR A 113 5.19 14.87 -3.03
CA THR A 113 3.76 14.59 -2.88
C THR A 113 3.39 14.30 -1.43
N MET A 114 4.20 13.49 -0.73
CA MET A 114 3.99 13.20 0.71
C MET A 114 4.00 14.47 1.55
N ARG A 115 4.99 15.37 1.35
CA ARG A 115 5.02 16.66 2.06
C ARG A 115 3.81 17.52 1.75
N GLY A 116 3.38 17.57 0.47
CA GLY A 116 2.18 18.30 0.07
C GLY A 116 0.92 17.75 0.74
N VAL A 117 0.77 16.42 0.82
CA VAL A 117 -0.36 15.80 1.51
C VAL A 117 -0.37 16.16 3.00
N ILE A 118 0.78 16.08 3.69
CA ILE A 118 0.87 16.48 5.11
C ILE A 118 0.47 17.95 5.28
N SER A 119 0.97 18.83 4.42
CA SER A 119 0.68 20.27 4.49
C SER A 119 -0.79 20.59 4.23
N ASP A 120 -1.42 19.92 3.25
CA ASP A 120 -2.75 20.27 2.78
C ASP A 120 -3.88 19.62 3.62
N PHE A 121 -3.65 18.41 4.14
CA PHE A 121 -4.65 17.66 4.91
C PHE A 121 -4.45 17.73 6.43
N GLY A 122 -3.24 18.11 6.91
CA GLY A 122 -2.95 18.23 8.33
C GLY A 122 -3.34 16.96 9.11
N GLU A 123 -4.10 17.14 10.21
CA GLU A 123 -4.52 16.05 11.09
C GLU A 123 -5.51 15.06 10.44
N ALA A 124 -6.20 15.43 9.35
CA ALA A 124 -7.12 14.53 8.66
C ALA A 124 -6.46 13.24 8.15
N ILE A 125 -5.13 13.24 7.95
CA ILE A 125 -4.38 12.02 7.60
C ILE A 125 -4.38 10.97 8.72
N LEU A 126 -4.69 11.34 9.95
CA LEU A 126 -4.77 10.47 11.14
C LEU A 126 -6.17 9.89 11.35
N GLU A 127 -7.17 10.40 10.64
CA GLU A 127 -8.54 9.91 10.75
C GLU A 127 -8.67 8.52 10.12
N LYS A 128 -9.61 7.73 10.67
CA LYS A 128 -9.94 6.42 10.11
C LYS A 128 -10.54 6.58 8.72
N SER A 129 -9.97 5.89 7.75
CA SER A 129 -10.51 5.80 6.39
C SER A 129 -11.92 5.18 6.39
N PRO A 130 -12.83 5.61 5.49
CA PRO A 130 -14.04 4.89 5.18
C PRO A 130 -13.77 3.42 4.81
N ASN A 131 -14.71 2.52 5.08
CA ASN A 131 -14.47 1.07 4.93
C ASN A 131 -14.09 0.63 3.50
N LYS A 132 -14.63 1.28 2.47
CA LYS A 132 -14.23 1.05 1.06
C LYS A 132 -12.99 1.86 0.62
N GLY A 133 -12.38 2.65 1.51
CA GLY A 133 -11.26 3.56 1.22
C GLY A 133 -11.72 5.02 1.04
N CYS A 134 -10.74 5.95 1.08
CA CYS A 134 -10.99 7.38 0.97
C CYS A 134 -11.66 7.72 -0.36
N HIS A 135 -12.60 8.64 -0.32
CA HIS A 135 -13.32 9.09 -1.51
C HIS A 135 -12.36 9.66 -2.57
N GLU A 136 -11.37 10.43 -2.14
CA GLU A 136 -10.35 11.06 -2.98
C GLU A 136 -9.59 10.03 -3.82
N LEU A 137 -9.20 8.90 -3.22
CA LEU A 137 -8.50 7.84 -3.95
C LEU A 137 -9.46 7.10 -4.89
N ARG A 138 -10.64 6.74 -4.42
CA ARG A 138 -11.65 6.06 -5.25
C ARG A 138 -12.04 6.92 -6.46
N PHE A 139 -12.22 8.22 -6.26
CA PHE A 139 -12.51 9.16 -7.33
C PHE A 139 -11.35 9.32 -8.32
N ALA A 140 -10.11 9.42 -7.81
CA ALA A 140 -8.92 9.50 -8.66
C ALA A 140 -8.73 8.23 -9.51
N ILE A 141 -8.96 7.04 -8.92
CA ILE A 141 -8.93 5.75 -9.64
C ILE A 141 -10.04 5.70 -10.70
N MET A 142 -11.26 6.11 -10.38
CA MET A 142 -12.38 6.20 -11.34
C MET A 142 -11.98 7.01 -12.58
N GLN A 143 -11.42 8.20 -12.37
CA GLN A 143 -10.95 9.05 -13.47
C GLN A 143 -9.80 8.42 -14.25
N TYR A 144 -8.85 7.80 -13.56
CA TYR A 144 -7.72 7.11 -14.19
C TYR A 144 -8.21 5.97 -15.09
N LEU A 145 -9.11 5.13 -14.60
CA LEU A 145 -9.68 3.99 -15.32
C LEU A 145 -10.44 4.41 -16.57
N ALA A 146 -11.24 5.51 -16.46
CA ALA A 146 -11.96 6.05 -17.62
C ALA A 146 -11.01 6.53 -18.72
N ARG A 147 -9.89 7.18 -18.36
CA ARG A 147 -8.90 7.70 -19.32
C ARG A 147 -8.02 6.63 -19.94
N ASN A 148 -7.59 5.64 -19.13
CA ASN A 148 -6.49 4.75 -19.49
C ASN A 148 -6.93 3.31 -19.77
N ARG A 149 -8.09 2.86 -19.28
CA ARG A 149 -8.58 1.48 -19.40
C ARG A 149 -9.94 1.35 -20.06
N GLY A 150 -10.59 2.47 -20.41
CA GLY A 150 -11.95 2.46 -20.97
C GLY A 150 -13.03 2.01 -19.98
N ILE A 151 -12.69 1.88 -18.69
CA ILE A 151 -13.62 1.47 -17.64
C ILE A 151 -14.33 2.71 -17.09
N ARG A 152 -15.65 2.76 -17.27
CA ARG A 152 -16.51 3.84 -16.77
C ARG A 152 -17.39 3.31 -15.65
N VAL A 153 -17.12 3.75 -14.45
CA VAL A 153 -17.74 3.28 -13.21
C VAL A 153 -17.99 4.42 -12.25
N ASP A 154 -18.79 4.21 -11.23
CA ASP A 154 -18.97 5.12 -10.11
C ASP A 154 -17.96 4.83 -9.01
N ALA A 155 -17.57 5.83 -8.22
CA ALA A 155 -16.62 5.64 -7.11
C ALA A 155 -17.12 4.61 -6.07
N GLU A 156 -18.44 4.41 -5.95
CA GLU A 156 -19.04 3.42 -5.04
C GLU A 156 -18.78 1.97 -5.45
N GLN A 157 -18.42 1.73 -6.71
CA GLN A 157 -18.01 0.40 -7.20
C GLN A 157 -16.55 0.06 -6.83
N ILE A 158 -15.78 1.03 -6.34
CA ILE A 158 -14.34 0.86 -6.08
C ILE A 158 -14.12 0.57 -4.60
N VAL A 159 -13.38 -0.51 -4.32
CA VAL A 159 -12.97 -0.92 -2.97
C VAL A 159 -11.44 -0.97 -2.91
N ILE A 160 -10.87 -0.27 -1.93
CA ILE A 160 -9.43 -0.22 -1.67
C ILE A 160 -9.04 -1.30 -0.66
N GLY A 161 -7.90 -1.95 -0.89
CA GLY A 161 -7.37 -2.96 0.03
C GLY A 161 -5.84 -3.04 0.02
N SER A 162 -5.27 -3.72 1.00
CA SER A 162 -3.83 -3.83 1.23
C SER A 162 -3.12 -4.84 0.30
N GLY A 163 -3.34 -4.70 -0.99
CA GLY A 163 -2.78 -5.54 -2.04
C GLY A 163 -3.70 -6.66 -2.50
N SER A 164 -3.25 -7.38 -3.53
CA SER A 164 -4.09 -8.34 -4.25
C SER A 164 -4.52 -9.51 -3.38
N GLU A 165 -3.63 -10.04 -2.52
CA GLU A 165 -3.93 -11.20 -1.68
C GLU A 165 -5.11 -10.93 -0.71
N TYR A 166 -5.16 -9.73 -0.12
CA TYR A 166 -6.29 -9.31 0.70
C TYR A 166 -7.58 -9.21 -0.10
N LEU A 167 -7.50 -8.61 -1.30
CA LEU A 167 -8.66 -8.46 -2.17
C LEU A 167 -9.17 -9.80 -2.70
N TYR A 168 -8.29 -10.79 -2.96
CA TYR A 168 -8.72 -12.16 -3.32
C TYR A 168 -9.60 -12.77 -2.20
N GLY A 169 -9.18 -12.59 -0.94
CA GLY A 169 -9.99 -13.05 0.19
C GLY A 169 -11.36 -12.39 0.23
N LEU A 170 -11.46 -11.08 0.06
CA LEU A 170 -12.73 -10.36 0.01
C LEU A 170 -13.62 -10.82 -1.16
N MET A 171 -13.03 -11.08 -2.33
CA MET A 171 -13.79 -11.57 -3.49
C MET A 171 -14.35 -12.98 -3.25
N ILE A 172 -13.61 -13.86 -2.57
CA ILE A 172 -14.08 -15.18 -2.18
C ILE A 172 -15.28 -15.07 -1.23
N GLU A 173 -15.18 -14.20 -0.21
CA GLU A 173 -16.30 -13.97 0.71
C GLU A 173 -17.53 -13.38 0.01
N LEU A 174 -17.31 -12.49 -0.95
CA LEU A 174 -18.38 -11.86 -1.72
C LEU A 174 -19.08 -12.85 -2.64
N LEU A 175 -18.30 -13.59 -3.45
CA LEU A 175 -18.85 -14.50 -4.45
C LEU A 175 -19.33 -15.82 -3.84
N GLY A 176 -18.75 -16.21 -2.72
CA GLY A 176 -19.13 -17.40 -1.96
C GLY A 176 -18.11 -18.54 -2.02
N ARG A 177 -17.82 -19.12 -0.86
CA ARG A 177 -16.86 -20.24 -0.69
C ARG A 177 -17.35 -21.56 -1.32
N GLY A 178 -18.66 -21.71 -1.56
CA GLY A 178 -19.22 -22.89 -2.20
C GLY A 178 -19.05 -22.95 -3.71
N ARG A 179 -18.41 -21.95 -4.32
CA ARG A 179 -18.14 -21.93 -5.77
C ARG A 179 -16.80 -22.60 -6.09
N THR A 180 -16.72 -23.16 -7.30
CA THR A 180 -15.44 -23.60 -7.86
C THR A 180 -14.81 -22.46 -8.67
N TYR A 181 -13.52 -22.19 -8.40
CA TYR A 181 -12.75 -21.15 -9.04
C TYR A 181 -11.79 -21.75 -10.08
N GLY A 182 -11.91 -21.35 -11.36
CA GLY A 182 -10.95 -21.70 -12.40
C GLY A 182 -9.77 -20.74 -12.35
N ILE A 183 -8.55 -21.26 -12.29
CA ILE A 183 -7.31 -20.47 -12.31
C ILE A 183 -6.43 -20.90 -13.48
N GLU A 184 -5.66 -20.02 -14.04
CA GLU A 184 -4.68 -20.32 -15.08
C GLU A 184 -3.62 -21.33 -14.58
N ASP A 185 -3.17 -22.25 -15.46
CA ASP A 185 -2.09 -23.18 -15.15
C ASP A 185 -1.01 -23.14 -16.27
N PRO A 186 0.23 -22.73 -15.94
CA PRO A 186 0.68 -22.24 -14.65
C PRO A 186 0.18 -20.82 -14.34
N SER A 187 0.00 -20.50 -13.06
CA SER A 187 -0.43 -19.18 -12.58
C SER A 187 0.53 -18.62 -11.50
N TYR A 188 0.25 -17.41 -11.06
CA TYR A 188 0.92 -16.83 -9.91
C TYR A 188 0.60 -17.63 -8.64
N LYS A 189 1.60 -18.30 -8.07
CA LYS A 189 1.44 -19.23 -6.94
C LYS A 189 0.63 -18.70 -5.77
N LYS A 190 0.65 -17.39 -5.52
CA LYS A 190 -0.13 -16.80 -4.42
C LYS A 190 -1.63 -16.85 -4.63
N ILE A 191 -2.10 -16.86 -5.88
CA ILE A 191 -3.54 -17.04 -6.18
C ILE A 191 -3.98 -18.40 -5.62
N GLU A 192 -3.26 -19.48 -5.99
CA GLU A 192 -3.52 -20.83 -5.50
C GLU A 192 -3.41 -20.91 -3.97
N GLN A 193 -2.37 -20.30 -3.39
CA GLN A 193 -2.15 -20.30 -1.93
C GLN A 193 -3.31 -19.62 -1.18
N VAL A 194 -3.83 -18.50 -1.68
CA VAL A 194 -4.97 -17.81 -1.06
C VAL A 194 -6.23 -18.68 -1.17
N TYR A 195 -6.50 -19.29 -2.33
CA TYR A 195 -7.64 -20.17 -2.49
C TYR A 195 -7.59 -21.37 -1.56
N ARG A 196 -6.42 -22.00 -1.41
CA ARG A 196 -6.21 -23.08 -0.43
C ARG A 196 -6.43 -22.59 1.01
N ALA A 197 -5.87 -21.43 1.36
CA ALA A 197 -6.02 -20.86 2.70
C ALA A 197 -7.49 -20.49 3.03
N CYS A 198 -8.27 -20.11 2.02
CA CYS A 198 -9.70 -19.85 2.15
C CYS A 198 -10.57 -21.13 2.05
N GLU A 199 -9.95 -22.30 1.86
CA GLU A 199 -10.65 -23.61 1.76
C GLU A 199 -11.69 -23.65 0.64
N VAL A 200 -11.44 -22.99 -0.50
CA VAL A 200 -12.34 -23.04 -1.65
C VAL A 200 -11.86 -24.03 -2.71
N SER A 201 -12.81 -24.64 -3.40
CA SER A 201 -12.52 -25.52 -4.54
C SER A 201 -12.00 -24.70 -5.71
N TYR A 202 -10.91 -25.17 -6.34
CA TYR A 202 -10.41 -24.56 -7.57
C TYR A 202 -9.96 -25.62 -8.58
N GLU A 203 -10.02 -25.26 -9.86
CA GLU A 203 -9.53 -26.05 -10.99
C GLU A 203 -8.41 -25.31 -11.71
N ALA A 204 -7.31 -26.01 -11.98
CA ALA A 204 -6.20 -25.51 -12.79
C ALA A 204 -6.54 -25.65 -14.28
N LEU A 205 -6.68 -24.54 -14.97
CA LEU A 205 -7.05 -24.48 -16.38
C LEU A 205 -5.81 -24.24 -17.24
N ARG A 206 -5.43 -25.22 -18.04
CA ARG A 206 -4.22 -25.17 -18.88
C ARG A 206 -4.20 -23.93 -19.77
N LEU A 207 -3.06 -23.24 -19.80
CA LEU A 207 -2.79 -22.17 -20.75
C LEU A 207 -2.35 -22.70 -22.12
N SER A 208 -2.87 -22.10 -23.18
CA SER A 208 -2.41 -22.19 -24.56
C SER A 208 -1.52 -20.99 -24.90
N SER A 209 -1.15 -20.84 -26.16
CA SER A 209 -0.33 -19.71 -26.64
C SER A 209 -1.04 -18.34 -26.58
N ASP A 210 -2.36 -18.32 -26.48
CA ASP A 210 -3.19 -17.10 -26.55
C ASP A 210 -4.20 -16.95 -25.39
N GLY A 211 -3.99 -17.67 -24.29
CA GLY A 211 -4.84 -17.67 -23.11
C GLY A 211 -5.22 -19.08 -22.64
N ILE A 212 -6.27 -19.23 -21.86
CA ILE A 212 -6.75 -20.53 -21.38
C ILE A 212 -7.23 -21.38 -22.55
N ASP A 213 -6.82 -22.65 -22.57
CA ASP A 213 -7.25 -23.61 -23.59
C ASP A 213 -8.78 -23.68 -23.69
N SER A 214 -9.31 -23.64 -24.92
CA SER A 214 -10.76 -23.58 -25.15
C SER A 214 -11.49 -24.84 -24.70
N ALA A 215 -10.87 -26.02 -24.80
CA ALA A 215 -11.48 -27.26 -24.34
C ALA A 215 -11.50 -27.30 -22.79
N ALA A 216 -10.42 -26.87 -22.15
CA ALA A 216 -10.38 -26.75 -20.70
C ALA A 216 -11.43 -25.74 -20.19
N LEU A 217 -11.57 -24.58 -20.83
CA LEU A 217 -12.58 -23.59 -20.49
C LEU A 217 -14.02 -24.09 -20.70
N ALA A 218 -14.27 -24.87 -21.76
CA ALA A 218 -15.60 -25.41 -22.05
C ALA A 218 -16.02 -26.52 -21.09
N SER A 219 -15.06 -27.33 -20.60
CA SER A 219 -15.34 -28.50 -19.75
C SER A 219 -15.28 -28.23 -18.25
N THR A 220 -14.79 -27.06 -17.83
CA THR A 220 -14.64 -26.74 -16.40
C THR A 220 -15.98 -26.65 -15.65
N ALA A 221 -16.00 -27.18 -14.42
CA ALA A 221 -17.10 -26.98 -13.47
C ALA A 221 -17.02 -25.60 -12.76
N ALA A 222 -15.98 -24.82 -13.02
CA ALA A 222 -15.82 -23.51 -12.40
C ALA A 222 -17.00 -22.56 -12.71
N SER A 223 -17.41 -21.81 -11.70
CA SER A 223 -18.38 -20.72 -11.85
C SER A 223 -17.76 -19.33 -11.68
N VAL A 224 -16.48 -19.28 -11.29
CA VAL A 224 -15.67 -18.07 -11.24
C VAL A 224 -14.37 -18.33 -11.98
N LEU A 225 -14.01 -17.49 -12.94
CA LEU A 225 -12.74 -17.54 -13.66
C LEU A 225 -11.81 -16.44 -13.15
N HIS A 226 -10.69 -16.81 -12.56
CA HIS A 226 -9.64 -15.86 -12.22
C HIS A 226 -8.55 -15.91 -13.28
N THR A 227 -8.39 -14.84 -14.03
CA THR A 227 -7.47 -14.76 -15.18
C THR A 227 -6.64 -13.47 -15.14
N THR A 228 -5.41 -13.55 -15.66
CA THR A 228 -4.47 -12.44 -15.85
C THR A 228 -4.29 -12.18 -17.37
N PRO A 229 -5.28 -11.56 -18.04
CA PRO A 229 -5.41 -11.62 -19.49
C PRO A 229 -4.33 -10.85 -20.26
N TYR A 230 -3.58 -9.94 -19.61
CA TYR A 230 -2.61 -9.09 -20.31
C TYR A 230 -1.17 -9.62 -20.27
N ARG A 231 -0.84 -10.42 -19.29
CA ARG A 231 0.46 -11.07 -19.15
C ARG A 231 0.42 -12.08 -18.02
N SER A 232 -0.01 -13.28 -18.31
CA SER A 232 -0.05 -14.35 -17.30
C SER A 232 1.36 -14.65 -16.78
N TYR A 233 1.52 -14.69 -15.47
CA TYR A 233 2.79 -15.06 -14.83
C TYR A 233 2.75 -16.54 -14.43
N PRO A 234 3.82 -17.34 -14.66
CA PRO A 234 5.15 -16.92 -15.13
C PRO A 234 5.32 -16.97 -16.66
N THR A 235 4.33 -17.40 -17.41
CA THR A 235 4.43 -17.71 -18.85
C THR A 235 4.61 -16.47 -19.73
N GLY A 236 4.08 -15.32 -19.31
CA GLY A 236 4.02 -14.11 -20.12
C GLY A 236 2.95 -14.15 -21.22
N VAL A 237 2.12 -15.20 -21.27
CA VAL A 237 1.02 -15.33 -22.24
C VAL A 237 0.01 -14.20 -22.03
N SER A 238 -0.42 -13.59 -23.14
CA SER A 238 -1.50 -12.60 -23.17
C SER A 238 -2.69 -13.17 -23.92
N ALA A 239 -3.89 -12.99 -23.37
CA ALA A 239 -5.12 -13.44 -24.03
C ALA A 239 -5.38 -12.63 -25.30
N SER A 240 -5.52 -13.33 -26.42
CA SER A 240 -5.90 -12.70 -27.70
C SER A 240 -7.28 -12.02 -27.60
N ALA A 241 -7.60 -11.12 -28.53
CA ALA A 241 -8.92 -10.52 -28.60
C ALA A 241 -10.03 -11.57 -28.68
N ASN A 242 -9.83 -12.61 -29.50
CA ASN A 242 -10.78 -13.73 -29.63
C ASN A 242 -10.95 -14.46 -28.30
N LYS A 243 -9.85 -14.70 -27.58
CA LYS A 243 -9.86 -15.36 -26.29
C LYS A 243 -10.58 -14.54 -25.22
N ARG A 244 -10.36 -13.23 -25.19
CA ARG A 244 -11.11 -12.33 -24.28
C ARG A 244 -12.61 -12.38 -24.54
N HIS A 245 -13.04 -12.37 -25.79
CA HIS A 245 -14.44 -12.58 -26.15
C HIS A 245 -14.98 -13.97 -25.79
N GLU A 246 -14.12 -15.01 -25.87
CA GLU A 246 -14.48 -16.36 -25.43
C GLU A 246 -14.73 -16.39 -23.91
N TYR A 247 -13.88 -15.75 -23.10
CA TYR A 247 -14.10 -15.63 -21.66
C TYR A 247 -15.42 -14.92 -21.32
N ILE A 248 -15.73 -13.84 -22.04
CA ILE A 248 -17.01 -13.12 -21.86
C ILE A 248 -18.20 -14.04 -22.25
N ARG A 249 -18.13 -14.78 -23.38
CA ARG A 249 -19.18 -15.75 -23.74
C ARG A 249 -19.34 -16.84 -22.67
N TRP A 250 -18.23 -17.37 -22.17
CA TRP A 250 -18.24 -18.36 -21.09
C TRP A 250 -18.94 -17.82 -19.83
N SER A 251 -18.61 -16.61 -19.42
CA SER A 251 -19.22 -16.00 -18.23
C SER A 251 -20.69 -15.68 -18.42
N ASN A 252 -21.13 -15.44 -19.66
CA ASN A 252 -22.51 -15.15 -20.00
C ASN A 252 -23.41 -16.40 -20.09
N ALA A 253 -22.83 -17.59 -20.09
CA ALA A 253 -23.57 -18.86 -20.25
C ALA A 253 -24.24 -19.35 -18.95
N GLY A 254 -24.25 -18.57 -17.89
CA GLY A 254 -24.88 -18.93 -16.60
C GLY A 254 -24.59 -17.89 -15.51
N GLU A 255 -24.78 -18.28 -14.26
CA GLU A 255 -24.43 -17.46 -13.08
C GLU A 255 -22.93 -17.56 -12.79
N ARG A 256 -22.12 -17.07 -13.74
CA ARG A 256 -20.66 -17.11 -13.71
C ARG A 256 -20.09 -15.72 -13.57
N TYR A 257 -18.90 -15.64 -12.98
CA TYR A 257 -18.13 -14.41 -12.80
C TYR A 257 -16.73 -14.54 -13.38
N ILE A 258 -16.14 -13.40 -13.72
CA ILE A 258 -14.71 -13.30 -14.03
C ILE A 258 -14.05 -12.36 -13.01
N ILE A 259 -12.90 -12.78 -12.50
CA ILE A 259 -11.94 -11.91 -11.81
C ILE A 259 -10.84 -11.61 -12.82
N GLU A 260 -10.81 -10.37 -13.27
CA GLU A 260 -9.79 -9.84 -14.18
C GLU A 260 -8.68 -9.21 -13.37
N ASP A 261 -7.58 -9.94 -13.16
CA ASP A 261 -6.40 -9.44 -12.44
C ASP A 261 -5.44 -8.76 -13.40
N ASP A 262 -5.40 -7.44 -13.34
CA ASP A 262 -4.63 -6.56 -14.25
C ASP A 262 -3.44 -5.93 -13.53
N PHE A 263 -2.43 -6.72 -13.22
CA PHE A 263 -1.30 -6.24 -12.41
C PHE A 263 -0.12 -5.66 -13.22
N GLU A 264 -0.09 -5.80 -14.55
CA GLU A 264 1.04 -5.38 -15.40
C GLU A 264 0.66 -4.64 -16.70
N SER A 265 -0.61 -4.41 -16.98
CA SER A 265 -1.01 -3.77 -18.25
C SER A 265 -0.49 -2.35 -18.40
N GLU A 266 -0.24 -1.64 -17.30
CA GLU A 266 0.37 -0.31 -17.33
C GLU A 266 1.73 -0.30 -18.03
N PHE A 267 2.46 -1.40 -18.00
CA PHE A 267 3.77 -1.53 -18.64
C PHE A 267 3.73 -2.14 -20.03
N SER A 268 2.54 -2.35 -20.59
CA SER A 268 2.40 -2.81 -21.98
C SER A 268 3.04 -1.81 -22.94
N VAL A 269 3.80 -2.33 -23.88
CA VAL A 269 4.44 -1.54 -24.96
C VAL A 269 3.54 -1.35 -26.17
N SER A 270 2.34 -1.90 -26.13
CA SER A 270 1.33 -1.74 -27.18
C SER A 270 1.02 -0.25 -27.42
N THR A 271 0.77 0.11 -28.68
CA THR A 271 0.42 1.48 -29.08
C THR A 271 -0.99 1.87 -28.66
N LYS A 272 -1.88 0.89 -28.55
CA LYS A 272 -3.27 1.06 -28.11
C LYS A 272 -3.50 0.22 -26.85
N PRO A 273 -4.13 0.76 -25.81
CA PRO A 273 -4.57 -0.04 -24.68
C PRO A 273 -5.49 -1.16 -25.17
N GLU A 274 -5.31 -2.36 -24.61
CA GLU A 274 -6.20 -3.48 -24.89
C GLU A 274 -7.51 -3.29 -24.14
N ASP A 275 -8.61 -3.71 -24.78
CA ASP A 275 -9.93 -3.67 -24.14
C ASP A 275 -9.96 -4.63 -22.94
N THR A 276 -10.43 -4.14 -21.79
CA THR A 276 -10.56 -4.94 -20.58
C THR A 276 -11.78 -5.87 -20.66
N LEU A 277 -11.69 -7.03 -19.98
CA LEU A 277 -12.85 -7.92 -19.85
C LEU A 277 -14.02 -7.18 -19.15
N TYR A 278 -13.67 -6.33 -18.20
CA TYR A 278 -14.66 -5.47 -17.52
C TYR A 278 -15.42 -4.56 -18.51
N ALA A 279 -14.69 -3.88 -19.40
CA ALA A 279 -15.30 -3.00 -20.41
C ALA A 279 -16.05 -3.78 -21.50
N LEU A 280 -15.63 -5.01 -21.82
CA LEU A 280 -16.29 -5.88 -22.78
C LEU A 280 -17.56 -6.56 -22.21
N SER A 281 -17.70 -6.64 -20.88
CA SER A 281 -18.84 -7.30 -20.26
C SER A 281 -20.10 -6.44 -20.30
N HIS A 282 -21.18 -6.94 -20.90
CA HIS A 282 -22.50 -6.32 -20.89
C HIS A 282 -23.43 -6.88 -19.81
N ARG A 283 -22.99 -7.95 -19.08
CA ARG A 283 -23.80 -8.62 -18.04
C ARG A 283 -23.44 -8.24 -16.62
N ASP A 284 -22.53 -7.30 -16.46
CA ASP A 284 -22.12 -6.79 -15.14
C ASP A 284 -21.67 -7.93 -14.19
N ASN A 285 -20.82 -8.83 -14.71
CA ASN A 285 -20.34 -10.05 -14.05
C ASN A 285 -18.81 -10.19 -14.03
N VAL A 286 -18.08 -9.10 -14.27
CA VAL A 286 -16.62 -9.05 -14.17
C VAL A 286 -16.24 -8.18 -12.98
N ILE A 287 -15.35 -8.68 -12.11
CA ILE A 287 -14.66 -7.90 -11.09
C ILE A 287 -13.28 -7.58 -11.67
N TYR A 288 -12.94 -6.29 -11.77
CA TYR A 288 -11.61 -5.85 -12.18
C TYR A 288 -10.74 -5.61 -10.96
N LEU A 289 -9.51 -6.06 -10.98
CA LEU A 289 -8.53 -5.92 -9.92
C LEU A 289 -7.23 -5.32 -10.45
N ASN A 290 -6.61 -4.42 -9.68
CA ASN A 290 -5.28 -3.91 -9.97
C ASN A 290 -4.58 -3.45 -8.67
N SER A 291 -3.26 -3.21 -8.75
CA SER A 291 -2.47 -2.74 -7.62
C SER A 291 -1.38 -1.75 -8.01
N PHE A 292 -1.00 -0.87 -7.08
CA PHE A 292 0.09 0.09 -7.26
C PHE A 292 1.46 -0.46 -6.83
N SER A 293 1.50 -1.72 -6.36
CA SER A 293 2.73 -2.34 -5.83
C SER A 293 3.85 -2.44 -6.86
N LYS A 294 3.53 -2.69 -8.14
CA LYS A 294 4.51 -2.76 -9.22
C LYS A 294 4.77 -1.42 -9.89
N THR A 295 3.82 -0.54 -9.87
CA THR A 295 3.85 0.72 -10.62
C THR A 295 4.42 1.89 -9.82
N ILE A 296 4.28 1.86 -8.49
CA ILE A 296 4.83 2.88 -7.59
C ILE A 296 5.88 2.26 -6.67
N SER A 297 5.46 1.40 -5.73
CA SER A 297 6.36 0.72 -4.80
C SER A 297 5.70 -0.51 -4.18
N PRO A 298 6.43 -1.64 -4.04
CA PRO A 298 5.94 -2.81 -3.33
C PRO A 298 5.58 -2.54 -1.86
N SER A 299 6.21 -1.55 -1.23
CA SER A 299 5.99 -1.18 0.17
C SER A 299 4.65 -0.49 0.43
N LEU A 300 4.06 0.18 -0.57
CA LEU A 300 2.77 0.86 -0.43
C LEU A 300 1.61 -0.10 -0.19
N ARG A 301 1.70 -1.34 -0.71
CA ARG A 301 0.68 -2.37 -0.53
C ARG A 301 -0.75 -1.90 -0.81
N ILE A 302 -0.95 -1.06 -1.81
CA ILE A 302 -2.28 -0.56 -2.20
C ILE A 302 -2.73 -1.29 -3.45
N GLY A 303 -3.89 -1.93 -3.36
CA GLY A 303 -4.64 -2.47 -4.47
C GLY A 303 -6.07 -1.95 -4.45
N TYR A 304 -6.79 -2.19 -5.51
CA TYR A 304 -8.21 -1.88 -5.60
C TYR A 304 -8.93 -2.90 -6.47
N MET A 305 -10.20 -3.12 -6.17
CA MET A 305 -11.11 -3.85 -7.04
C MET A 305 -12.28 -2.95 -7.46
N VAL A 306 -12.77 -3.20 -8.67
CA VAL A 306 -13.96 -2.56 -9.22
C VAL A 306 -15.06 -3.60 -9.28
N LEU A 307 -16.06 -3.41 -8.47
CA LEU A 307 -17.23 -4.30 -8.42
C LEU A 307 -18.16 -4.03 -9.60
N PRO A 308 -18.75 -5.06 -10.20
CA PRO A 308 -19.93 -4.87 -11.05
C PRO A 308 -21.08 -4.28 -10.21
N ARG A 309 -21.93 -3.46 -10.81
CA ARG A 309 -22.98 -2.70 -10.08
C ARG A 309 -23.87 -3.62 -9.25
N ARG A 310 -24.21 -4.79 -9.79
CA ARG A 310 -25.08 -5.77 -9.11
C ARG A 310 -24.49 -6.32 -7.80
N LEU A 311 -23.14 -6.29 -7.63
CA LEU A 311 -22.48 -6.77 -6.41
C LEU A 311 -22.21 -5.66 -5.38
N VAL A 312 -22.44 -4.38 -5.69
CA VAL A 312 -22.17 -3.27 -4.76
C VAL A 312 -23.04 -3.40 -3.50
N LYS A 313 -24.33 -3.64 -3.67
CA LYS A 313 -25.26 -3.80 -2.54
C LYS A 313 -24.90 -5.02 -1.69
N ASP A 314 -24.63 -6.16 -2.33
CA ASP A 314 -24.24 -7.39 -1.63
C ASP A 314 -22.93 -7.20 -0.86
N PHE A 315 -21.97 -6.45 -1.43
CA PHE A 315 -20.73 -6.09 -0.75
C PHE A 315 -21.02 -5.23 0.49
N ASP A 316 -21.79 -4.18 0.35
CA ASP A 316 -22.10 -3.24 1.44
C ASP A 316 -22.84 -3.94 2.59
N GLU A 317 -23.80 -4.82 2.29
CA GLU A 317 -24.57 -5.56 3.29
C GLU A 317 -23.74 -6.65 3.99
N ARG A 318 -22.88 -7.38 3.26
CA ARG A 318 -22.18 -8.56 3.78
C ARG A 318 -20.78 -8.27 4.26
N LEU A 319 -20.07 -7.35 3.61
CA LEU A 319 -18.64 -7.07 3.83
C LEU A 319 -18.37 -5.61 4.14
N GLY A 320 -19.38 -4.73 4.06
CA GLY A 320 -19.23 -3.30 4.32
C GLY A 320 -18.76 -2.94 5.74
N PHE A 321 -18.80 -3.87 6.69
CA PHE A 321 -18.28 -3.67 8.04
C PHE A 321 -16.74 -3.78 8.14
N TYR A 322 -16.07 -4.41 7.16
CA TYR A 322 -14.61 -4.48 7.14
C TYR A 322 -13.99 -3.10 7.03
N SER A 323 -13.08 -2.78 7.95
CA SER A 323 -12.32 -1.55 7.85
C SER A 323 -11.33 -1.61 6.69
N CYS A 324 -11.16 -0.49 5.98
CA CYS A 324 -10.10 -0.39 4.98
C CYS A 324 -8.75 -0.61 5.66
N THR A 325 -7.95 -1.51 5.08
CA THR A 325 -6.65 -1.91 5.62
C THR A 325 -5.49 -1.02 5.16
N VAL A 326 -5.76 -0.05 4.29
CA VAL A 326 -4.76 0.90 3.80
C VAL A 326 -4.83 2.18 4.62
N PRO A 327 -3.70 2.66 5.18
CA PRO A 327 -3.65 3.90 5.92
C PRO A 327 -4.14 5.10 5.10
N THR A 328 -4.83 6.03 5.76
CA THR A 328 -5.43 7.22 5.13
C THR A 328 -4.39 8.08 4.42
N PHE A 329 -3.22 8.25 5.03
CA PHE A 329 -2.12 9.03 4.46
C PHE A 329 -1.67 8.48 3.10
N GLU A 330 -1.41 7.18 2.99
CA GLU A 330 -0.98 6.56 1.74
C GLU A 330 -2.06 6.65 0.66
N GLN A 331 -3.33 6.58 1.04
CA GLN A 331 -4.43 6.76 0.10
C GLN A 331 -4.43 8.17 -0.50
N TYR A 332 -4.25 9.22 0.32
CA TYR A 332 -4.14 10.59 -0.16
C TYR A 332 -2.91 10.82 -1.05
N VAL A 333 -1.77 10.19 -0.70
CA VAL A 333 -0.56 10.27 -1.55
C VAL A 333 -0.82 9.70 -2.94
N VAL A 334 -1.39 8.50 -3.03
CA VAL A 334 -1.69 7.88 -4.34
C VAL A 334 -2.77 8.66 -5.09
N ALA A 335 -3.81 9.14 -4.42
CA ALA A 335 -4.82 10.00 -5.03
C ALA A 335 -4.19 11.25 -5.67
N ARG A 336 -3.28 11.92 -4.96
CA ARG A 336 -2.57 13.11 -5.46
C ARG A 336 -1.67 12.79 -6.67
N LEU A 337 -0.96 11.64 -6.66
CA LEU A 337 -0.13 11.21 -7.79
C LEU A 337 -0.98 10.97 -9.07
N LEU A 338 -2.16 10.39 -8.91
CA LEU A 338 -3.11 10.19 -10.02
C LEU A 338 -3.70 11.51 -10.53
N GLN A 339 -4.12 12.39 -9.62
CA GLN A 339 -4.75 13.67 -9.95
C GLN A 339 -3.79 14.64 -10.65
N ASN A 340 -2.54 14.71 -10.19
CA ASN A 340 -1.52 15.58 -10.77
C ASN A 340 -0.91 15.04 -12.07
N GLY A 341 -1.25 13.81 -12.48
CA GLY A 341 -0.69 13.13 -13.65
C GLY A 341 0.77 12.66 -13.47
N ASP A 342 1.30 12.69 -12.24
CA ASP A 342 2.65 12.21 -11.95
C ASP A 342 2.78 10.70 -12.20
N PHE A 343 1.71 9.96 -11.87
CA PHE A 343 1.62 8.53 -12.13
C PHE A 343 1.68 8.22 -13.63
N GLU A 344 0.84 8.85 -14.44
CA GLU A 344 0.82 8.64 -15.90
C GLU A 344 2.13 9.07 -16.56
N ARG A 345 2.77 10.16 -16.09
CA ARG A 345 4.10 10.57 -16.56
C ARG A 345 5.16 9.49 -16.31
N HIS A 346 5.12 8.88 -15.13
CA HIS A 346 6.02 7.77 -14.80
C HIS A 346 5.76 6.56 -15.71
N ILE A 347 4.52 6.09 -15.83
CA ILE A 347 4.16 4.96 -16.68
C ILE A 347 4.60 5.19 -18.13
N ASN A 348 4.35 6.38 -18.67
CA ASN A 348 4.75 6.73 -20.04
C ASN A 348 6.28 6.74 -20.22
N LYS A 349 7.04 7.16 -19.20
CA LYS A 349 8.51 7.09 -19.22
C LYS A 349 8.98 5.63 -19.25
N VAL A 350 8.42 4.75 -18.42
CA VAL A 350 8.77 3.33 -18.36
C VAL A 350 8.44 2.65 -19.70
N ARG A 351 7.24 2.87 -20.24
CA ARG A 351 6.84 2.34 -21.56
C ARG A 351 7.80 2.78 -22.67
N ARG A 352 8.19 4.05 -22.68
CA ARG A 352 9.15 4.58 -23.68
C ARG A 352 10.51 3.91 -23.57
N ASN A 353 11.01 3.70 -22.35
CA ASN A 353 12.30 3.04 -22.14
C ASN A 353 12.24 1.56 -22.60
N LYS A 354 11.21 0.82 -22.22
CA LYS A 354 11.00 -0.56 -22.69
C LYS A 354 10.92 -0.67 -24.21
N ARG A 355 10.25 0.26 -24.88
CA ARG A 355 10.21 0.29 -26.38
C ARG A 355 11.59 0.49 -26.98
N LYS A 356 12.43 1.37 -26.39
CA LYS A 356 13.81 1.58 -26.85
C LYS A 356 14.66 0.33 -26.67
N GLU A 357 14.56 -0.37 -25.54
CA GLU A 357 15.26 -1.62 -25.26
C GLU A 357 14.90 -2.69 -26.29
N LEU A 358 13.61 -2.87 -26.57
CA LEU A 358 13.13 -3.82 -27.59
C LEU A 358 13.58 -3.46 -29.01
N SER A 359 13.67 -2.16 -29.33
CA SER A 359 14.13 -1.68 -30.63
C SER A 359 15.67 -1.74 -30.77
N GLY A 360 16.42 -1.65 -29.65
CA GLY A 360 17.89 -1.69 -29.63
C GLY A 360 18.49 -3.10 -29.66
N ASN A 361 17.74 -4.13 -29.22
CA ASN A 361 18.16 -5.53 -29.25
C ASN A 361 17.90 -6.21 -30.63
N GLY A 362 17.42 -5.48 -31.62
CA GLY A 362 17.18 -5.95 -32.98
C GLY A 362 18.28 -5.56 -34.00
N LYS A 363 19.48 -5.16 -33.51
CA LYS A 363 20.65 -4.88 -34.36
C LYS A 363 21.78 -5.84 -34.07
#